data_aa428a761f517a055b22a2a2fa055750
#
_entry.id   aa428a761f517a055b22a2a2fa055750
#
_cell.length_a   1.000
_cell.length_b   1.000
_cell.length_c   1.000
_cell.angle_alpha   90.00
_cell.angle_beta   90.00
_cell.angle_gamma   90.00
#
_symmetry.space_group_name_H-M   'P 1'
#
loop_
_entity.id
_entity.type
_entity.pdbx_description
1 polymer ?
#
loop_
_entity_poly.entity_id
_entity_poly.type
_entity_poly.pdbx_seq_one_letter_code
_entity_poly.pdbx_strand_id
1 'polypeptide(L)'
;KSEKVSQARKSVLEFYLLNHPLDCPICDKAGECQLQDYTFAHGPQNSRYREGEKRRYNYEDLGPKLYRDMDRCVHCLRCVRFCEEIVGDDNLSVFKRGNETDISIFGAEVVNDYALNIAELCPVGALVSKDFLFKARVWHLKKTETICTSCATGCNIYMESKDQTVQRLTPRINKEVNDHWICDFGRTNYKYIGSDQRVREAVVREEGVPRIVEISEIKKQVSEILRLAFPDRLGMLITPEATNEEIFEFRRLAEKVLK
;
A
#
# COMPACT_ATOMS: atom_id res chain seq x y z
N LYS A 1 9.78 -33.65 13.52
CA LYS A 1 8.53 -33.12 14.08
C LYS A 1 7.88 -34.26 14.84
N SER A 2 7.63 -34.12 16.16
CA SER A 2 6.97 -35.19 16.94
C SER A 2 5.44 -35.01 16.90
N GLU A 3 4.72 -36.11 17.15
CA GLU A 3 3.23 -36.10 17.24
C GLU A 3 2.75 -35.13 18.33
N LYS A 4 3.45 -35.06 19.47
CA LYS A 4 3.16 -34.13 20.58
C LYS A 4 3.21 -32.68 20.14
N VAL A 5 4.21 -32.28 19.30
CA VAL A 5 4.32 -30.93 18.76
C VAL A 5 3.21 -30.65 17.75
N SER A 6 2.83 -31.64 16.93
CA SER A 6 1.72 -31.48 15.99
C SER A 6 0.40 -31.27 16.74
N GLN A 7 0.14 -32.05 17.78
CA GLN A 7 -1.06 -31.90 18.60
C GLN A 7 -1.09 -30.55 19.33
N ALA A 8 0.03 -30.08 19.87
CA ALA A 8 0.12 -28.77 20.52
C ALA A 8 -0.20 -27.63 19.55
N ARG A 9 0.36 -27.65 18.33
CA ARG A 9 0.03 -26.67 17.28
C ARG A 9 -1.45 -26.64 16.93
N LYS A 10 -2.04 -27.83 16.77
CA LYS A 10 -3.47 -27.98 16.48
C LYS A 10 -4.33 -27.36 17.60
N SER A 11 -3.98 -27.58 18.86
CA SER A 11 -4.68 -27.00 20.01
C SER A 11 -4.56 -25.49 20.07
N VAL A 12 -3.36 -24.94 19.82
CA VAL A 12 -3.14 -23.47 19.78
C VAL A 12 -3.97 -22.82 18.68
N LEU A 13 -3.99 -23.42 17.48
CA LEU A 13 -4.81 -22.89 16.38
C LEU A 13 -6.29 -22.97 16.69
N GLU A 14 -6.74 -24.02 17.35
CA GLU A 14 -8.12 -24.14 17.81
C GLU A 14 -8.50 -22.98 18.76
N PHE A 15 -7.64 -22.61 19.70
CA PHE A 15 -7.86 -21.45 20.56
C PHE A 15 -8.00 -20.15 19.77
N TYR A 16 -7.15 -19.90 18.78
CA TYR A 16 -7.29 -18.72 17.91
C TYR A 16 -8.61 -18.71 17.14
N LEU A 17 -9.11 -19.89 16.75
CA LEU A 17 -10.34 -20.02 15.96
C LEU A 17 -11.62 -19.98 16.80
N LEU A 18 -11.55 -20.05 18.14
CA LEU A 18 -12.74 -20.05 18.99
C LEU A 18 -13.65 -18.86 18.72
N ASN A 19 -13.11 -17.67 18.69
CA ASN A 19 -13.85 -16.42 18.45
C ASN A 19 -13.68 -15.87 17.03
N HIS A 20 -12.69 -16.36 16.29
CA HIS A 20 -12.43 -15.88 14.92
C HIS A 20 -13.60 -16.19 14.00
N PRO A 21 -14.17 -15.20 13.26
CA PRO A 21 -15.30 -15.44 12.38
C PRO A 21 -14.88 -16.22 11.13
N LEU A 22 -15.82 -16.93 10.51
CA LEU A 22 -15.61 -17.62 9.23
C LEU A 22 -15.77 -16.68 8.04
N ASP A 23 -15.11 -15.53 8.11
CA ASP A 23 -15.24 -14.43 7.19
C ASP A 23 -14.24 -14.46 6.01
N CYS A 24 -13.46 -15.52 5.84
CA CYS A 24 -12.48 -15.59 4.75
C CYS A 24 -13.05 -15.20 3.37
N PRO A 25 -14.30 -15.58 3.02
CA PRO A 25 -14.89 -15.18 1.74
C PRO A 25 -15.07 -13.66 1.57
N ILE A 26 -15.22 -12.91 2.65
CA ILE A 26 -15.41 -11.45 2.66
C ILE A 26 -14.24 -10.69 3.29
N CYS A 27 -13.21 -11.39 3.77
CA CYS A 27 -12.05 -10.80 4.41
C CYS A 27 -10.97 -10.43 3.36
N ASP A 28 -10.53 -9.19 3.35
CA ASP A 28 -9.49 -8.73 2.40
C ASP A 28 -8.11 -9.36 2.62
N LYS A 29 -7.87 -9.92 3.81
CA LYS A 29 -6.61 -10.63 4.10
C LYS A 29 -6.58 -12.06 3.57
N ALA A 30 -7.67 -12.58 3.00
CA ALA A 30 -7.70 -13.93 2.45
C ALA A 30 -6.65 -14.09 1.33
N GLY A 31 -5.88 -15.18 1.39
CA GLY A 31 -4.77 -15.47 0.47
C GLY A 31 -3.41 -14.89 0.89
N GLU A 32 -3.38 -14.02 1.92
CA GLU A 32 -2.14 -13.52 2.56
C GLU A 32 -2.27 -13.54 4.09
N CYS A 33 -3.14 -14.38 4.64
CA CYS A 33 -3.45 -14.49 6.06
C CYS A 33 -2.68 -15.64 6.70
N GLN A 34 -1.76 -15.33 7.62
CA GLN A 34 -0.97 -16.34 8.32
C GLN A 34 -1.84 -17.31 9.14
N LEU A 35 -2.94 -16.84 9.74
CA LEU A 35 -3.87 -17.72 10.46
C LEU A 35 -4.54 -18.72 9.51
N GLN A 36 -4.94 -18.27 8.32
CA GLN A 36 -5.53 -19.14 7.30
C GLN A 36 -4.53 -20.22 6.86
N ASP A 37 -3.30 -19.82 6.52
CA ASP A 37 -2.26 -20.75 6.07
C ASP A 37 -1.91 -21.80 7.14
N TYR A 38 -1.73 -21.37 8.39
CA TYR A 38 -1.45 -22.27 9.50
C TYR A 38 -2.63 -23.18 9.84
N THR A 39 -3.85 -22.68 9.68
CA THR A 39 -5.05 -23.50 9.89
C THR A 39 -5.15 -24.61 8.86
N PHE A 40 -4.90 -24.34 7.59
CA PHE A 40 -4.85 -25.35 6.54
C PHE A 40 -3.70 -26.35 6.74
N ALA A 41 -2.53 -25.88 7.16
CA ALA A 41 -1.35 -26.73 7.31
C ALA A 41 -1.36 -27.58 8.59
N HIS A 42 -1.96 -27.11 9.67
CA HIS A 42 -1.81 -27.71 11.01
C HIS A 42 -3.07 -27.69 11.86
N GLY A 43 -4.11 -26.98 11.47
CA GLY A 43 -5.31 -26.76 12.27
C GLY A 43 -6.26 -27.95 12.32
N PRO A 44 -7.30 -27.88 13.17
CA PRO A 44 -8.39 -28.82 13.14
C PRO A 44 -9.26 -28.60 11.90
N GLN A 45 -9.75 -29.72 11.32
CA GLN A 45 -10.66 -29.62 10.17
C GLN A 45 -12.09 -29.28 10.60
N ASN A 46 -12.48 -29.58 11.83
CA ASN A 46 -13.81 -29.33 12.37
C ASN A 46 -13.70 -28.56 13.68
N SER A 47 -14.62 -27.63 13.92
CA SER A 47 -14.76 -26.95 15.20
C SER A 47 -15.41 -27.90 16.25
N ARG A 48 -14.83 -27.91 17.44
CA ARG A 48 -15.43 -28.57 18.63
C ARG A 48 -16.24 -27.61 19.49
N TYR A 49 -16.26 -26.31 19.12
CA TYR A 49 -16.98 -25.27 19.84
C TYR A 49 -18.50 -25.53 19.72
N ARG A 50 -19.17 -25.66 20.86
CA ARG A 50 -20.61 -25.95 20.97
C ARG A 50 -21.37 -24.97 21.85
N GLU A 51 -20.66 -24.03 22.46
CA GLU A 51 -21.24 -23.01 23.32
C GLU A 51 -21.76 -21.85 22.46
N GLY A 52 -22.73 -21.14 22.94
CA GLY A 52 -23.46 -20.02 22.37
C GLY A 52 -22.85 -19.16 21.24
N GLU A 53 -23.32 -17.97 21.12
CA GLU A 53 -22.83 -17.04 20.07
C GLU A 53 -21.39 -16.60 20.32
N LYS A 54 -20.59 -16.55 19.26
CA LYS A 54 -19.26 -15.94 19.32
C LYS A 54 -19.39 -14.47 19.68
N ARG A 55 -18.42 -13.98 20.46
CA ARG A 55 -18.32 -12.55 20.78
C ARG A 55 -18.29 -11.73 19.50
N ARG A 56 -19.00 -10.59 19.47
CA ARG A 56 -19.04 -9.65 18.37
C ARG A 56 -18.55 -8.29 18.82
N TYR A 57 -17.72 -7.68 17.99
CA TYR A 57 -17.30 -6.29 18.09
C TYR A 57 -17.90 -5.45 16.98
N ASN A 58 -17.86 -4.15 17.17
CA ASN A 58 -18.20 -3.24 16.11
C ASN A 58 -17.04 -3.08 15.12
N TYR A 59 -17.41 -2.89 13.88
CA TYR A 59 -16.51 -2.40 12.85
C TYR A 59 -16.21 -0.93 13.15
N GLU A 60 -14.94 -0.55 13.25
CA GLU A 60 -14.54 0.79 13.68
C GLU A 60 -13.62 1.45 12.68
N ASP A 61 -13.84 2.76 12.51
CA ASP A 61 -12.98 3.63 11.73
C ASP A 61 -11.85 4.15 12.63
N LEU A 62 -10.59 3.89 12.22
CA LEU A 62 -9.40 4.36 12.95
C LEU A 62 -8.84 5.67 12.40
N GLY A 63 -9.57 6.37 11.54
CA GLY A 63 -9.13 7.57 10.85
C GLY A 63 -9.15 7.43 9.33
N PRO A 64 -8.58 8.35 8.57
CA PRO A 64 -8.78 8.44 7.11
C PRO A 64 -8.25 7.24 6.31
N LYS A 65 -7.36 6.43 6.88
CA LYS A 65 -6.59 5.42 6.15
C LYS A 65 -6.94 3.98 6.50
N LEU A 66 -7.43 3.71 7.70
CA LEU A 66 -7.56 2.37 8.26
C LEU A 66 -8.96 2.07 8.76
N TYR A 67 -9.39 0.83 8.56
CA TYR A 67 -10.52 0.21 9.26
C TYR A 67 -10.05 -0.89 10.20
N ARG A 68 -10.78 -1.07 11.29
CA ARG A 68 -10.61 -2.12 12.26
C ARG A 68 -11.83 -3.02 12.32
N ASP A 69 -11.58 -4.32 12.27
CA ASP A 69 -12.55 -5.38 12.56
C ASP A 69 -11.97 -6.24 13.69
N MET A 70 -12.40 -5.96 14.91
CA MET A 70 -11.84 -6.61 16.10
C MET A 70 -12.25 -8.05 16.24
N ASP A 71 -13.33 -8.49 15.61
CA ASP A 71 -13.74 -9.91 15.60
C ASP A 71 -12.66 -10.79 14.97
N ARG A 72 -11.86 -10.25 14.04
CA ARG A 72 -10.77 -10.95 13.37
C ARG A 72 -9.44 -10.87 14.09
N CYS A 73 -9.34 -10.06 15.15
CA CYS A 73 -8.10 -9.82 15.86
C CYS A 73 -7.63 -11.05 16.64
N VAL A 74 -6.34 -11.37 16.54
CA VAL A 74 -5.68 -12.44 17.29
C VAL A 74 -4.82 -11.92 18.46
N HIS A 75 -4.96 -10.66 18.82
CA HIS A 75 -4.30 -10.01 19.95
C HIS A 75 -2.76 -10.15 19.95
N CYS A 76 -2.14 -10.10 18.77
CA CYS A 76 -0.68 -10.22 18.64
C CYS A 76 0.09 -8.94 19.00
N LEU A 77 -0.58 -7.83 19.16
CA LEU A 77 -0.06 -6.50 19.55
C LEU A 77 0.99 -5.89 18.60
N ARG A 78 1.19 -6.45 17.41
CA ARG A 78 2.17 -5.92 16.46
C ARG A 78 1.86 -4.48 16.05
N CYS A 79 0.58 -4.14 15.90
CA CYS A 79 0.13 -2.80 15.51
C CYS A 79 0.44 -1.75 16.59
N VAL A 80 0.18 -2.06 17.86
CA VAL A 80 0.49 -1.20 19.01
C VAL A 80 1.99 -0.97 19.09
N ARG A 81 2.77 -2.05 19.13
CA ARG A 81 4.22 -1.98 19.19
C ARG A 81 4.85 -1.26 18.00
N PHE A 82 4.29 -1.40 16.80
CA PHE A 82 4.76 -0.65 15.65
C PHE A 82 4.57 0.86 15.83
N CYS A 83 3.40 1.27 16.32
CA CYS A 83 3.14 2.68 16.62
C CYS A 83 4.12 3.20 17.67
N GLU A 84 4.28 2.51 18.78
CA GLU A 84 5.14 2.93 19.89
C GLU A 84 6.65 2.89 19.52
N GLU A 85 7.12 1.77 18.97
CA GLU A 85 8.56 1.50 18.82
C GLU A 85 9.15 2.05 17.51
N ILE A 86 8.35 2.10 16.43
CA ILE A 86 8.85 2.48 15.10
C ILE A 86 8.39 3.89 14.71
N VAL A 87 7.12 4.21 14.95
CA VAL A 87 6.57 5.52 14.58
C VAL A 87 6.78 6.55 15.68
N GLY A 88 6.80 6.13 16.95
CA GLY A 88 6.84 7.02 18.10
C GLY A 88 5.47 7.66 18.41
N ASP A 89 4.38 6.95 18.10
CA ASP A 89 3.00 7.37 18.22
C ASP A 89 2.23 6.35 19.06
N ASP A 90 1.57 6.78 20.12
CA ASP A 90 0.81 5.94 21.04
C ASP A 90 -0.71 5.97 20.81
N ASN A 91 -1.15 6.50 19.67
CA ASN A 91 -2.57 6.64 19.33
C ASN A 91 -3.33 5.31 19.24
N LEU A 92 -2.63 4.18 19.09
CA LEU A 92 -3.23 2.85 19.12
C LEU A 92 -2.81 2.10 20.37
N SER A 93 -3.76 1.78 21.24
CA SER A 93 -3.50 1.17 22.52
C SER A 93 -4.42 0.00 22.86
N VAL A 94 -4.02 -0.77 23.88
CA VAL A 94 -4.77 -1.91 24.40
C VAL A 94 -5.71 -1.45 25.51
N PHE A 95 -6.97 -1.76 25.37
CA PHE A 95 -7.99 -1.50 26.35
C PHE A 95 -8.55 -2.80 26.94
N LYS A 96 -9.08 -2.71 28.18
CA LYS A 96 -9.65 -3.85 28.90
C LYS A 96 -8.65 -5.00 29.10
N ARG A 97 -9.12 -6.20 29.41
CA ARG A 97 -8.28 -7.39 29.64
C ARG A 97 -9.08 -8.69 29.50
N GLY A 98 -8.36 -9.80 29.42
CA GLY A 98 -8.95 -11.13 29.29
C GLY A 98 -9.70 -11.27 27.95
N ASN A 99 -10.88 -11.86 27.99
CA ASN A 99 -11.71 -12.05 26.80
C ASN A 99 -12.32 -10.75 26.24
N GLU A 100 -12.24 -9.66 26.99
CA GLU A 100 -12.73 -8.33 26.57
C GLU A 100 -11.60 -7.43 26.03
N THR A 101 -10.37 -7.94 25.96
CA THR A 101 -9.24 -7.17 25.42
C THR A 101 -9.61 -6.59 24.07
N ASP A 102 -9.35 -5.31 23.91
CA ASP A 102 -9.66 -4.51 22.73
C ASP A 102 -8.44 -3.68 22.33
N ILE A 103 -8.26 -3.44 21.04
CA ILE A 103 -7.22 -2.56 20.51
C ILE A 103 -7.94 -1.41 19.83
N SER A 104 -7.83 -0.22 20.34
CA SER A 104 -8.56 0.94 19.83
C SER A 104 -7.73 2.21 19.91
N ILE A 105 -8.30 3.30 19.45
CA ILE A 105 -7.70 4.64 19.47
C ILE A 105 -7.59 5.14 20.91
N PHE A 106 -6.42 5.71 21.24
CA PHE A 106 -6.18 6.45 22.44
C PHE A 106 -5.88 7.92 22.11
N GLY A 107 -6.82 8.79 22.40
CA GLY A 107 -6.67 10.22 22.16
C GLY A 107 -7.06 10.68 20.76
N ALA A 108 -6.23 10.45 19.75
CA ALA A 108 -6.43 10.91 18.39
C ALA A 108 -6.48 9.77 17.36
N GLU A 109 -7.05 10.03 16.19
CA GLU A 109 -7.06 9.10 15.06
C GLU A 109 -5.64 8.70 14.62
N VAL A 110 -5.50 7.53 14.01
CA VAL A 110 -4.23 7.03 13.46
C VAL A 110 -3.98 7.71 12.12
N VAL A 111 -3.29 8.85 12.14
CA VAL A 111 -3.06 9.71 10.97
C VAL A 111 -1.59 9.88 10.58
N ASN A 112 -0.67 9.21 11.29
CA ASN A 112 0.76 9.32 11.01
C ASN A 112 1.12 8.87 9.57
N ASP A 113 2.31 9.24 9.11
CA ASP A 113 2.77 8.99 7.73
C ASP A 113 3.12 7.52 7.43
N TYR A 114 3.03 6.62 8.40
CA TYR A 114 3.33 5.20 8.29
C TYR A 114 2.13 4.31 8.69
N ALA A 115 0.95 4.88 8.91
CA ALA A 115 -0.23 4.19 9.41
C ALA A 115 -0.61 2.96 8.57
N LEU A 116 -0.51 3.04 7.25
CA LEU A 116 -0.87 1.94 6.36
C LEU A 116 0.04 0.70 6.47
N ASN A 117 1.24 0.81 7.05
CA ASN A 117 2.06 -0.37 7.34
C ASN A 117 1.40 -1.29 8.37
N ILE A 118 0.53 -0.75 9.22
CA ILE A 118 -0.22 -1.52 10.23
C ILE A 118 -1.11 -2.58 9.55
N ALA A 119 -1.74 -2.24 8.41
CA ALA A 119 -2.59 -3.17 7.67
C ALA A 119 -1.80 -4.36 7.10
N GLU A 120 -0.54 -4.16 6.71
CA GLU A 120 0.33 -5.25 6.24
C GLU A 120 0.92 -6.05 7.38
N LEU A 121 1.33 -5.37 8.45
CA LEU A 121 1.89 -5.98 9.64
C LEU A 121 0.89 -6.87 10.38
N CYS A 122 -0.41 -6.56 10.28
CA CYS A 122 -1.47 -7.36 10.85
C CYS A 122 -1.50 -8.75 10.18
N PRO A 123 -1.32 -9.86 10.95
CA PRO A 123 -1.26 -11.21 10.38
C PRO A 123 -2.62 -11.73 9.91
N VAL A 124 -3.69 -11.01 10.20
CA VAL A 124 -5.09 -11.35 9.91
C VAL A 124 -5.81 -10.13 9.34
N GLY A 125 -7.10 -10.26 8.99
CA GLY A 125 -7.91 -9.18 8.43
C GLY A 125 -8.53 -8.25 9.48
N ALA A 126 -7.88 -8.07 10.64
CA ALA A 126 -8.39 -7.20 11.69
C ALA A 126 -8.13 -5.71 11.41
N LEU A 127 -7.02 -5.39 10.77
CA LEU A 127 -6.67 -4.03 10.34
C LEU A 127 -6.49 -4.03 8.84
N VAL A 128 -7.25 -3.20 8.15
CA VAL A 128 -7.27 -3.16 6.69
C VAL A 128 -7.17 -1.74 6.17
N SER A 129 -6.50 -1.59 5.03
CA SER A 129 -6.38 -0.32 4.35
C SER A 129 -7.69 0.04 3.65
N LYS A 130 -8.22 1.24 3.90
CA LYS A 130 -9.37 1.77 3.16
C LYS A 130 -9.11 1.89 1.66
N ASP A 131 -7.86 2.14 1.29
CA ASP A 131 -7.50 2.28 -0.12
C ASP A 131 -7.61 0.96 -0.89
N PHE A 132 -7.35 -0.18 -0.26
CA PHE A 132 -7.39 -1.51 -0.90
C PHE A 132 -8.67 -2.30 -0.62
N LEU A 133 -9.45 -1.90 0.37
CA LEU A 133 -10.64 -2.63 0.83
C LEU A 133 -11.58 -2.98 -0.34
N PHE A 134 -11.82 -4.28 -0.54
CA PHE A 134 -12.70 -4.88 -1.57
C PHE A 134 -12.31 -4.60 -3.03
N LYS A 135 -11.14 -4.06 -3.31
CA LYS A 135 -10.70 -3.82 -4.70
C LYS A 135 -10.37 -5.10 -5.46
N ALA A 136 -9.60 -5.99 -4.86
CA ALA A 136 -9.17 -7.22 -5.50
C ALA A 136 -8.79 -8.29 -4.51
N ARG A 137 -8.85 -9.55 -4.94
CA ARG A 137 -8.26 -10.67 -4.21
C ARG A 137 -6.78 -10.79 -4.57
N VAL A 138 -5.94 -11.03 -3.57
CA VAL A 138 -4.48 -11.02 -3.74
C VAL A 138 -3.97 -12.05 -4.75
N TRP A 139 -4.64 -13.19 -4.92
CA TRP A 139 -4.27 -14.20 -5.91
C TRP A 139 -4.56 -13.83 -7.36
N HIS A 140 -5.28 -12.72 -7.60
CA HIS A 140 -5.48 -12.13 -8.92
C HIS A 140 -4.48 -11.02 -9.23
N LEU A 141 -3.62 -10.65 -8.27
CA LEU A 141 -2.68 -9.57 -8.44
C LEU A 141 -1.36 -10.07 -9.05
N LYS A 142 -0.92 -9.39 -10.09
CA LYS A 142 0.43 -9.53 -10.61
C LYS A 142 1.36 -8.64 -9.81
N LYS A 143 2.37 -9.23 -9.20
CA LYS A 143 3.37 -8.55 -8.39
C LYS A 143 4.60 -8.23 -9.22
N THR A 144 4.99 -6.96 -9.30
CA THR A 144 6.15 -6.49 -10.06
C THR A 144 7.07 -5.70 -9.13
N GLU A 145 8.35 -6.02 -9.13
CA GLU A 145 9.36 -5.28 -8.36
C GLU A 145 9.65 -3.94 -9.01
N THR A 146 9.69 -2.89 -8.21
CA THR A 146 10.00 -1.54 -8.67
C THR A 146 10.53 -0.67 -7.52
N ILE A 147 10.74 0.60 -7.80
CA ILE A 147 11.20 1.63 -6.85
C ILE A 147 10.13 2.71 -6.76
N CYS A 148 9.90 3.22 -5.55
CA CYS A 148 9.03 4.38 -5.33
C CYS A 148 9.68 5.64 -5.89
N THR A 149 8.96 6.37 -6.71
CA THR A 149 9.43 7.61 -7.37
C THR A 149 8.97 8.88 -6.66
N SER A 150 8.31 8.75 -5.50
CA SER A 150 7.68 9.91 -4.83
C SER A 150 8.67 10.81 -4.10
N CYS A 151 9.89 10.35 -3.81
CA CYS A 151 10.96 11.15 -3.21
C CYS A 151 12.34 10.52 -3.43
N ALA A 152 13.40 11.23 -3.04
CA ALA A 152 14.79 10.82 -3.23
C ALA A 152 15.21 9.57 -2.44
N THR A 153 14.43 9.11 -1.46
CA THR A 153 14.73 7.86 -0.72
C THR A 153 14.72 6.63 -1.63
N GLY A 154 13.87 6.63 -2.67
CA GLY A 154 13.84 5.52 -3.63
C GLY A 154 13.47 4.17 -3.01
N CYS A 155 12.49 4.14 -2.10
CA CYS A 155 12.06 2.93 -1.41
C CYS A 155 11.77 1.79 -2.37
N ASN A 156 12.25 0.59 -2.04
CA ASN A 156 11.97 -0.61 -2.81
C ASN A 156 10.54 -1.07 -2.54
N ILE A 157 9.77 -1.29 -3.60
CA ILE A 157 8.35 -1.63 -3.52
C ILE A 157 7.97 -2.75 -4.48
N TYR A 158 6.84 -3.36 -4.21
CA TYR A 158 6.09 -4.12 -5.17
C TYR A 158 4.92 -3.29 -5.69
N MET A 159 4.78 -3.24 -6.99
CA MET A 159 3.58 -2.76 -7.65
C MET A 159 2.67 -3.96 -7.92
N GLU A 160 1.49 -3.95 -7.35
CA GLU A 160 0.51 -5.02 -7.48
C GLU A 160 -0.64 -4.56 -8.37
N SER A 161 -0.78 -5.21 -9.53
CA SER A 161 -1.73 -4.83 -10.58
C SER A 161 -2.68 -5.96 -10.96
N LYS A 162 -3.86 -5.58 -11.42
CA LYS A 162 -4.85 -6.45 -12.04
C LYS A 162 -5.38 -5.76 -13.29
N ASP A 163 -5.48 -6.49 -14.41
CA ASP A 163 -6.03 -5.99 -15.67
C ASP A 163 -5.38 -4.66 -16.09
N GLN A 164 -4.04 -4.58 -16.02
CA GLN A 164 -3.22 -3.40 -16.29
C GLN A 164 -3.47 -2.18 -15.37
N THR A 165 -4.28 -2.34 -14.33
CA THR A 165 -4.56 -1.29 -13.36
C THR A 165 -3.82 -1.58 -12.06
N VAL A 166 -3.08 -0.59 -11.54
CA VAL A 166 -2.41 -0.69 -10.24
C VAL A 166 -3.47 -0.67 -9.14
N GLN A 167 -3.43 -1.68 -8.28
CA GLN A 167 -4.40 -1.85 -7.19
C GLN A 167 -3.84 -1.38 -5.86
N ARG A 168 -2.54 -1.65 -5.61
CA ARG A 168 -1.83 -1.18 -4.42
C ARG A 168 -0.31 -1.21 -4.63
N LEU A 169 0.41 -0.48 -3.77
CA LEU A 169 1.86 -0.56 -3.61
C LEU A 169 2.18 -1.10 -2.22
N THR A 170 3.09 -2.08 -2.15
CA THR A 170 3.52 -2.69 -0.89
C THR A 170 5.05 -2.65 -0.76
N PRO A 171 5.62 -2.59 0.47
CA PRO A 171 7.05 -2.51 0.65
C PRO A 171 7.74 -3.82 0.21
N ARG A 172 8.89 -3.67 -0.43
CA ARG A 172 9.86 -4.74 -0.66
C ARG A 172 11.04 -4.50 0.25
N ILE A 173 11.38 -5.51 1.05
CA ILE A 173 12.43 -5.40 2.06
C ILE A 173 13.76 -5.05 1.42
N ASN A 174 14.34 -3.94 1.86
CA ASN A 174 15.71 -3.55 1.58
C ASN A 174 16.32 -2.84 2.79
N LYS A 175 17.19 -3.54 3.53
CA LYS A 175 17.79 -3.03 4.77
C LYS A 175 18.66 -1.80 4.59
N GLU A 176 19.15 -1.55 3.38
CA GLU A 176 20.00 -0.41 3.08
C GLU A 176 19.24 0.85 2.70
N VAL A 177 17.94 0.74 2.37
CA VAL A 177 17.13 1.86 1.85
C VAL A 177 15.90 2.13 2.72
N ASN A 178 14.97 1.19 2.80
CA ASN A 178 13.67 1.38 3.44
C ASN A 178 13.32 0.32 4.48
N ASP A 179 14.27 -0.57 4.80
CA ASP A 179 14.05 -1.71 5.68
C ASP A 179 12.79 -2.49 5.29
N HIS A 180 11.77 -2.50 6.14
CA HIS A 180 10.49 -3.20 5.94
C HIS A 180 9.33 -2.25 5.59
N TRP A 181 9.56 -0.93 5.54
CA TRP A 181 8.52 0.09 5.59
C TRP A 181 8.50 0.97 4.34
N ILE A 182 7.33 1.52 4.04
CA ILE A 182 7.18 2.66 3.13
C ILE A 182 6.18 3.65 3.75
N CYS A 183 6.37 4.93 3.44
CA CYS A 183 5.44 5.96 3.90
C CYS A 183 4.08 5.85 3.17
N ASP A 184 3.05 6.36 3.79
CA ASP A 184 1.70 6.31 3.26
C ASP A 184 1.55 7.11 1.96
N PHE A 185 2.30 8.23 1.83
CA PHE A 185 2.34 8.99 0.58
C PHE A 185 2.86 8.12 -0.57
N GLY A 186 4.03 7.51 -0.43
CA GLY A 186 4.58 6.61 -1.46
C GLY A 186 3.68 5.43 -1.77
N ARG A 187 2.96 4.92 -0.75
CA ARG A 187 2.01 3.81 -0.89
C ARG A 187 0.77 4.17 -1.70
N THR A 188 0.27 5.39 -1.58
CA THR A 188 -0.99 5.82 -2.20
C THR A 188 -0.79 6.64 -3.47
N ASN A 189 0.44 7.09 -3.76
CA ASN A 189 0.79 7.92 -4.90
C ASN A 189 0.92 7.13 -6.22
N TYR A 190 -0.03 6.27 -6.51
CA TYR A 190 -0.14 5.56 -7.81
C TYR A 190 -1.40 5.94 -8.58
N LYS A 191 -2.32 6.64 -7.93
CA LYS A 191 -3.65 6.95 -8.50
C LYS A 191 -3.56 7.83 -9.75
N TYR A 192 -2.52 8.66 -9.84
CA TYR A 192 -2.29 9.49 -11.03
C TYR A 192 -2.03 8.67 -12.30
N ILE A 193 -1.52 7.43 -12.18
CA ILE A 193 -1.19 6.57 -13.34
C ILE A 193 -2.44 6.29 -14.18
N GLY A 194 -3.58 6.07 -13.52
CA GLY A 194 -4.87 5.82 -14.15
C GLY A 194 -5.77 7.06 -14.30
N SER A 195 -5.29 8.25 -13.93
CA SER A 195 -6.10 9.46 -13.94
C SER A 195 -6.46 9.91 -15.35
N ASP A 196 -7.70 10.34 -15.55
CA ASP A 196 -8.16 10.95 -16.80
C ASP A 196 -7.56 12.33 -17.06
N GLN A 197 -6.99 12.96 -16.02
CA GLN A 197 -6.26 14.23 -16.13
C GLN A 197 -4.85 14.08 -16.70
N ARG A 198 -4.39 12.83 -16.85
CA ARG A 198 -3.07 12.57 -17.42
C ARG A 198 -3.06 12.87 -18.91
N VAL A 199 -2.06 13.62 -19.35
CA VAL A 199 -1.83 13.89 -20.78
C VAL A 199 -1.47 12.58 -21.49
N ARG A 200 -2.34 12.11 -22.36
CA ARG A 200 -2.18 10.85 -23.13
C ARG A 200 -1.90 11.07 -24.59
N GLU A 201 -2.19 12.28 -25.09
CA GLU A 201 -2.10 12.62 -26.50
C GLU A 201 -1.31 13.91 -26.68
N ALA A 202 -0.67 14.04 -27.81
CA ALA A 202 0.02 15.25 -28.21
C ALA A 202 -1.00 16.28 -28.68
N VAL A 203 -1.00 17.48 -28.09
CA VAL A 203 -1.99 18.52 -28.37
C VAL A 203 -1.30 19.83 -28.73
N VAL A 204 -1.71 20.44 -29.85
CA VAL A 204 -1.36 21.81 -30.24
C VAL A 204 -2.58 22.70 -30.05
N ARG A 205 -2.38 23.94 -29.61
CA ARG A 205 -3.43 24.95 -29.53
C ARG A 205 -3.28 25.95 -30.69
N GLU A 206 -4.25 25.95 -31.58
CA GLU A 206 -4.36 26.92 -32.68
C GLU A 206 -5.50 27.89 -32.34
N GLU A 207 -5.21 29.17 -32.21
CA GLU A 207 -6.20 30.19 -31.79
C GLU A 207 -6.96 29.87 -30.51
N GLY A 208 -6.30 29.19 -29.58
CA GLY A 208 -6.91 28.73 -28.28
C GLY A 208 -7.68 27.43 -28.34
N VAL A 209 -7.90 26.84 -29.52
CA VAL A 209 -8.61 25.57 -29.69
C VAL A 209 -7.60 24.40 -29.65
N PRO A 210 -7.78 23.40 -28.78
CA PRO A 210 -6.90 22.23 -28.73
C PRO A 210 -7.16 21.32 -29.93
N ARG A 211 -6.07 20.90 -30.63
CA ARG A 211 -6.10 19.92 -31.72
C ARG A 211 -5.13 18.79 -31.37
N ILE A 212 -5.61 17.55 -31.41
CA ILE A 212 -4.78 16.34 -31.26
C ILE A 212 -3.92 16.20 -32.54
N VAL A 213 -2.65 15.94 -32.37
CA VAL A 213 -1.67 15.81 -33.46
C VAL A 213 -0.73 14.65 -33.21
N GLU A 214 -0.05 14.21 -34.25
CA GLU A 214 1.02 13.25 -34.12
C GLU A 214 2.25 13.84 -33.41
N ILE A 215 2.93 13.01 -32.62
CA ILE A 215 4.10 13.45 -31.83
C ILE A 215 5.24 13.99 -32.71
N SER A 216 5.34 13.51 -33.96
CA SER A 216 6.27 13.97 -34.97
C SER A 216 6.04 15.43 -35.37
N GLU A 217 4.79 15.85 -35.43
CA GLU A 217 4.41 17.25 -35.73
C GLU A 217 4.85 18.18 -34.60
N ILE A 218 4.58 17.80 -33.32
CA ILE A 218 5.05 18.58 -32.18
C ILE A 218 6.57 18.71 -32.15
N LYS A 219 7.29 17.60 -32.37
CA LYS A 219 8.75 17.63 -32.41
C LYS A 219 9.27 18.60 -33.46
N LYS A 220 8.65 18.67 -34.63
CA LYS A 220 9.00 19.62 -35.68
C LYS A 220 8.77 21.07 -35.25
N GLN A 221 7.57 21.37 -34.76
CA GLN A 221 7.20 22.71 -34.29
C GLN A 221 8.11 23.19 -33.14
N VAL A 222 8.35 22.34 -32.14
CA VAL A 222 9.25 22.68 -31.02
C VAL A 222 10.68 22.91 -31.52
N SER A 223 11.18 22.07 -32.45
CA SER A 223 12.51 22.27 -33.04
C SER A 223 12.65 23.60 -33.79
N GLU A 224 11.61 24.01 -34.50
CA GLU A 224 11.58 25.31 -35.19
C GLU A 224 11.57 26.49 -34.21
N ILE A 225 10.74 26.41 -33.16
CA ILE A 225 10.67 27.43 -32.10
C ILE A 225 12.02 27.55 -31.38
N LEU A 226 12.65 26.44 -31.02
CA LEU A 226 13.94 26.43 -30.32
C LEU A 226 15.09 26.98 -31.17
N ARG A 227 15.05 26.79 -32.50
CA ARG A 227 16.05 27.37 -33.43
C ARG A 227 15.94 28.88 -33.55
N LEU A 228 14.73 29.44 -33.36
CA LEU A 228 14.47 30.89 -33.47
C LEU A 228 14.57 31.59 -32.12
N ALA A 229 14.57 30.85 -31.02
CA ALA A 229 14.65 31.42 -29.68
C ALA A 229 16.09 31.83 -29.31
N PHE A 230 16.23 32.98 -28.66
CA PHE A 230 17.51 33.39 -28.07
C PHE A 230 17.75 32.57 -26.77
N PRO A 231 18.98 32.07 -26.56
CA PRO A 231 19.28 31.25 -25.37
C PRO A 231 18.98 31.94 -24.04
N ASP A 232 19.14 33.25 -23.95
CA ASP A 232 18.85 34.08 -22.77
C ASP A 232 17.36 34.25 -22.47
N ARG A 233 16.49 33.83 -23.38
CA ARG A 233 15.03 33.85 -23.24
C ARG A 233 14.42 32.45 -23.00
N LEU A 234 15.24 31.41 -22.89
CA LEU A 234 14.81 30.08 -22.67
C LEU A 234 14.93 29.71 -21.17
N GLY A 235 13.83 29.34 -20.56
CA GLY A 235 13.79 28.74 -19.23
C GLY A 235 13.44 27.27 -19.34
N MET A 236 14.17 26.43 -18.62
CA MET A 236 13.91 25.00 -18.55
C MET A 236 13.53 24.60 -17.13
N LEU A 237 12.41 23.89 -16.97
CA LEU A 237 11.93 23.41 -15.69
C LEU A 237 11.80 21.88 -15.75
N ILE A 238 12.33 21.18 -14.77
CA ILE A 238 12.21 19.74 -14.62
C ILE A 238 11.70 19.40 -13.22
N THR A 239 10.88 18.37 -13.13
CA THR A 239 10.40 17.85 -11.85
C THR A 239 11.48 17.03 -11.14
N PRO A 240 11.59 17.07 -9.80
CA PRO A 240 12.46 16.18 -9.03
C PRO A 240 12.02 14.72 -9.06
N GLU A 241 10.82 14.43 -9.55
CA GLU A 241 10.31 13.07 -9.75
C GLU A 241 10.84 12.39 -11.02
N ALA A 242 11.56 13.14 -11.88
CA ALA A 242 12.19 12.59 -13.07
C ALA A 242 13.35 11.65 -12.69
N THR A 243 13.60 10.65 -13.53
CA THR A 243 14.74 9.75 -13.33
C THR A 243 16.08 10.46 -13.53
N ASN A 244 17.16 9.89 -12.99
CA ASN A 244 18.49 10.45 -13.19
C ASN A 244 18.87 10.52 -14.67
N GLU A 245 18.44 9.56 -15.47
CA GLU A 245 18.65 9.51 -16.92
C GLU A 245 17.89 10.63 -17.62
N GLU A 246 16.64 10.89 -17.26
CA GLU A 246 15.85 12.00 -17.80
C GLU A 246 16.47 13.35 -17.44
N ILE A 247 16.89 13.54 -16.19
CA ILE A 247 17.55 14.75 -15.72
C ILE A 247 18.87 14.96 -16.49
N PHE A 248 19.66 13.90 -16.69
CA PHE A 248 20.90 13.94 -17.42
C PHE A 248 20.68 14.36 -18.89
N GLU A 249 19.74 13.74 -19.59
CA GLU A 249 19.43 14.08 -20.99
C GLU A 249 18.85 15.50 -21.12
N PHE A 250 18.05 15.93 -20.16
CA PHE A 250 17.50 17.28 -20.12
C PHE A 250 18.61 18.33 -19.93
N ARG A 251 19.56 18.07 -19.03
CA ARG A 251 20.75 18.91 -18.85
C ARG A 251 21.61 18.93 -20.13
N ARG A 252 21.82 17.77 -20.76
CA ARG A 252 22.57 17.65 -22.01
C ARG A 252 21.94 18.47 -23.14
N LEU A 253 20.62 18.47 -23.24
CA LEU A 253 19.86 19.31 -24.17
C LEU A 253 20.14 20.80 -23.89
N ALA A 254 20.03 21.23 -22.63
CA ALA A 254 20.27 22.62 -22.25
C ALA A 254 21.69 23.08 -22.59
N GLU A 255 22.71 22.30 -22.20
CA GLU A 255 24.11 22.72 -22.30
C GLU A 255 24.71 22.55 -23.71
N LYS A 256 24.24 21.60 -24.52
CA LYS A 256 24.87 21.25 -25.80
C LYS A 256 24.08 21.63 -27.02
N VAL A 257 22.76 21.73 -26.90
CA VAL A 257 21.87 21.97 -28.05
C VAL A 257 21.27 23.36 -28.06
N LEU A 258 20.98 23.94 -26.88
CA LEU A 258 20.33 25.24 -26.73
C LEU A 258 21.31 26.37 -26.37
N LYS A 259 22.60 26.15 -26.61
CA LYS A 259 23.66 27.17 -26.42
C LYS A 259 23.51 28.36 -27.36
#